data_8c4463a3520607efe174cfd6fe2deb30
#
_entry.id   8c4463a3520607efe174cfd6fe2deb30
#
_cell.length_a   1.000
_cell.length_b   1.000
_cell.length_c   1.000
_cell.angle_alpha   90.00
_cell.angle_beta   90.00
_cell.angle_gamma   90.00
#
_symmetry.space_group_name_H-M   'P 1'
#
loop_
_entity.id
_entity.type
_entity.pdbx_description
1 polymer ?
#
loop_
_entity_poly.entity_id
_entity_poly.type
_entity_poly.pdbx_seq_one_letter_code
_entity_poly.pdbx_strand_id
1 'polypeptide(L)'
;MSVREVIVEADGGSRGNPGPAGYGAVVFDAGHSRILAERMEYLGVATNNVAEYRGLIAGLEAAAELGAREVAVRMDSKLVVEQMSGRWKVKHAAMIPLADRAKRLVAGFDRVSFQWIPRAENAHADRLANLAMDDGGLVDEVREAAPPGETSATVSQSSREPLVAAKQPPPGWTGLSGRPTRFLLLRHGQTELSIERRYSGRGNPPLTALGREQAARAAKMLAAKGDIAAVISSPLGRAQETAEAAATALGVPMQICDGLIETDFGDWEGLTFAEAVERDPQLHSAWLGDPSLPAPGGESFDQVRERVEAARRDLVALYPGANLVVVSHVTPIKTLLQLALGVGPSLLYRLHLDLASLSIAEFYPDGGSSVRLVNDTSYL
;
A
#
# COMPACT_ATOMS: atom_id res chain seq x y z
N MET A 1 0.11 -38.94 -8.56
CA MET A 1 -0.48 -39.52 -7.29
C MET A 1 -1.09 -38.37 -6.53
N SER A 2 -2.39 -38.41 -6.20
CA SER A 2 -2.99 -37.35 -5.38
C SER A 2 -2.40 -37.41 -3.96
N VAL A 3 -1.85 -36.31 -3.50
CA VAL A 3 -1.33 -36.17 -2.13
C VAL A 3 -2.54 -36.09 -1.19
N ARG A 4 -2.83 -37.16 -0.44
CA ARG A 4 -4.03 -37.24 0.40
C ARG A 4 -3.89 -36.50 1.72
N GLU A 5 -2.73 -36.58 2.35
CA GLU A 5 -2.42 -36.01 3.64
C GLU A 5 -1.16 -35.15 3.57
N VAL A 6 -1.20 -33.97 4.17
CA VAL A 6 -0.07 -33.01 4.20
C VAL A 6 0.07 -32.38 5.58
N ILE A 7 1.28 -31.89 5.85
CA ILE A 7 1.56 -31.05 7.01
C ILE A 7 1.82 -29.61 6.49
N VAL A 8 1.14 -28.64 7.07
CA VAL A 8 1.35 -27.22 6.81
C VAL A 8 2.03 -26.60 8.03
N GLU A 9 3.21 -26.03 7.82
CA GLU A 9 3.86 -25.16 8.80
C GLU A 9 3.77 -23.72 8.29
N ALA A 10 3.38 -22.80 9.19
CA ALA A 10 3.25 -21.40 8.85
C ALA A 10 3.74 -20.51 9.99
N ASP A 11 4.32 -19.39 9.61
CA ASP A 11 4.79 -18.35 10.52
C ASP A 11 4.49 -16.98 9.91
N GLY A 12 4.35 -15.98 10.77
CA GLY A 12 4.20 -14.61 10.39
C GLY A 12 4.91 -13.70 11.38
N GLY A 13 5.65 -12.73 10.85
CA GLY A 13 6.42 -11.81 11.67
C GLY A 13 6.16 -10.36 11.30
N SER A 14 6.42 -9.47 12.25
CA SER A 14 6.51 -8.04 11.98
C SER A 14 7.68 -7.43 12.76
N ARG A 15 8.46 -6.57 12.08
CA ARG A 15 9.54 -5.79 12.70
C ARG A 15 8.98 -4.54 13.35
N GLY A 16 8.45 -4.69 14.56
CA GLY A 16 7.57 -3.77 15.25
C GLY A 16 6.12 -4.27 15.20
N ASN A 17 5.20 -3.72 16.03
CA ASN A 17 3.83 -4.22 16.10
C ASN A 17 2.82 -3.08 16.25
N PRO A 18 2.29 -2.52 15.12
CA PRO A 18 2.54 -2.90 13.73
C PRO A 18 3.91 -2.44 13.20
N GLY A 19 4.39 -3.14 12.15
CA GLY A 19 5.65 -2.83 11.46
C GLY A 19 5.76 -3.57 10.14
N PRO A 20 6.91 -3.48 9.43
CA PRO A 20 7.18 -4.29 8.24
C PRO A 20 6.93 -5.75 8.57
N ALA A 21 6.02 -6.39 7.86
CA ALA A 21 5.52 -7.70 8.15
C ALA A 21 5.62 -8.61 6.92
N GLY A 22 5.82 -9.88 7.17
CA GLY A 22 5.83 -10.91 6.14
C GLY A 22 5.42 -12.24 6.73
N TYR A 23 5.09 -13.18 5.87
CA TYR A 23 4.81 -14.54 6.29
C TYR A 23 5.60 -15.56 5.47
N GLY A 24 5.75 -16.74 6.05
CA GLY A 24 6.21 -17.94 5.39
C GLY A 24 5.25 -19.10 5.66
N ALA A 25 5.05 -19.95 4.65
CA ALA A 25 4.30 -21.19 4.79
C ALA A 25 4.95 -22.29 3.97
N VAL A 26 4.99 -23.50 4.53
CA VAL A 26 5.58 -24.69 3.92
C VAL A 26 4.59 -25.83 3.99
N VAL A 27 4.41 -26.52 2.89
CA VAL A 27 3.61 -27.75 2.83
C VAL A 27 4.54 -28.94 2.69
N PHE A 28 4.49 -29.87 3.65
CA PHE A 28 5.25 -31.11 3.65
C PHE A 28 4.35 -32.30 3.31
N ASP A 29 4.98 -33.39 2.89
CA ASP A 29 4.33 -34.68 2.83
C ASP A 29 3.94 -35.19 4.24
N ALA A 30 3.07 -36.20 4.33
CA ALA A 30 2.60 -36.77 5.60
C ALA A 30 3.73 -37.26 6.52
N GLY A 31 4.87 -37.64 5.95
CA GLY A 31 6.06 -38.08 6.69
C GLY A 31 6.96 -36.93 7.16
N HIS A 32 6.62 -35.66 6.87
CA HIS A 32 7.43 -34.47 7.14
C HIS A 32 8.87 -34.56 6.59
N SER A 33 9.03 -35.27 5.50
CA SER A 33 10.34 -35.56 4.91
C SER A 33 10.63 -34.79 3.62
N ARG A 34 9.60 -34.38 2.91
CA ARG A 34 9.72 -33.68 1.64
C ARG A 34 8.83 -32.45 1.60
N ILE A 35 9.38 -31.33 1.16
CA ILE A 35 8.66 -30.10 0.88
C ILE A 35 7.90 -30.28 -0.44
N LEU A 36 6.62 -29.98 -0.44
CA LEU A 36 5.71 -30.05 -1.58
C LEU A 36 5.42 -28.67 -2.14
N ALA A 37 5.35 -27.64 -1.28
CA ALA A 37 5.19 -26.25 -1.69
C ALA A 37 5.74 -25.30 -0.62
N GLU A 38 6.17 -24.14 -1.03
CA GLU A 38 6.55 -23.02 -0.19
C GLU A 38 5.79 -21.77 -0.63
N ARG A 39 5.43 -20.91 0.32
CA ARG A 39 4.82 -19.60 0.09
C ARG A 39 5.46 -18.58 1.02
N MET A 40 5.75 -17.41 0.51
CA MET A 40 6.17 -16.27 1.32
C MET A 40 5.72 -14.98 0.66
N GLU A 41 5.39 -13.98 1.45
CA GLU A 41 4.99 -12.67 0.94
C GLU A 41 5.31 -11.58 1.95
N TYR A 42 5.78 -10.46 1.45
CA TYR A 42 5.88 -9.22 2.21
C TYR A 42 4.52 -8.52 2.26
N LEU A 43 4.02 -8.22 3.45
CA LEU A 43 2.68 -7.68 3.67
C LEU A 43 2.63 -6.14 3.79
N GLY A 44 3.79 -5.47 3.66
CA GLY A 44 3.89 -4.08 4.05
C GLY A 44 3.82 -3.93 5.57
N VAL A 45 3.20 -2.86 6.06
CA VAL A 45 3.04 -2.64 7.51
C VAL A 45 1.81 -3.38 8.03
N ALA A 46 2.03 -4.39 8.86
CA ALA A 46 0.97 -5.14 9.52
C ALA A 46 1.37 -5.52 10.96
N THR A 47 0.40 -6.00 11.72
CA THR A 47 0.68 -6.59 13.04
C THR A 47 1.16 -8.02 12.89
N ASN A 48 1.91 -8.52 13.88
CA ASN A 48 2.34 -9.91 13.92
C ASN A 48 1.17 -10.89 13.73
N ASN A 49 0.07 -10.66 14.42
CA ASN A 49 -1.10 -11.54 14.33
C ASN A 49 -1.73 -11.57 12.93
N VAL A 50 -1.71 -10.46 12.20
CA VAL A 50 -2.17 -10.40 10.79
C VAL A 50 -1.24 -11.23 9.90
N ALA A 51 0.08 -11.11 10.08
CA ALA A 51 1.07 -11.90 9.34
C ALA A 51 0.91 -13.40 9.59
N GLU A 52 0.71 -13.81 10.84
CA GLU A 52 0.43 -15.19 11.24
C GLU A 52 -0.80 -15.79 10.53
N TYR A 53 -1.92 -15.04 10.51
CA TYR A 53 -3.12 -15.47 9.79
C TYR A 53 -2.89 -15.54 8.28
N ARG A 54 -2.10 -14.62 7.71
CA ARG A 54 -1.76 -14.63 6.28
C ARG A 54 -0.92 -15.86 5.92
N GLY A 55 0.06 -16.23 6.74
CA GLY A 55 0.84 -17.45 6.58
C GLY A 55 -0.03 -18.70 6.63
N LEU A 56 -0.94 -18.80 7.62
CA LEU A 56 -1.90 -19.90 7.71
C LEU A 56 -2.77 -20.00 6.42
N ILE A 57 -3.30 -18.90 5.94
CA ILE A 57 -4.15 -18.86 4.75
C ILE A 57 -3.36 -19.35 3.52
N ALA A 58 -2.16 -18.83 3.32
CA ALA A 58 -1.30 -19.22 2.19
C ALA A 58 -0.92 -20.70 2.23
N GLY A 59 -0.63 -21.25 3.41
CA GLY A 59 -0.37 -22.68 3.57
C GLY A 59 -1.59 -23.56 3.28
N LEU A 60 -2.78 -23.16 3.72
CA LEU A 60 -4.03 -23.89 3.42
C LEU A 60 -4.38 -23.80 1.92
N GLU A 61 -4.17 -22.67 1.26
CA GLU A 61 -4.36 -22.51 -0.18
C GLU A 61 -3.40 -23.40 -0.96
N ALA A 62 -2.12 -23.43 -0.61
CA ALA A 62 -1.15 -24.32 -1.23
C ALA A 62 -1.50 -25.80 -1.02
N ALA A 63 -1.99 -26.21 0.15
CA ALA A 63 -2.46 -27.55 0.40
C ALA A 63 -3.67 -27.91 -0.48
N ALA A 64 -4.60 -27.00 -0.68
CA ALA A 64 -5.76 -27.18 -1.57
C ALA A 64 -5.34 -27.31 -3.04
N GLU A 65 -4.40 -26.50 -3.52
CA GLU A 65 -3.83 -26.58 -4.87
C GLU A 65 -3.17 -27.94 -5.14
N LEU A 66 -2.53 -28.53 -4.12
CA LEU A 66 -1.96 -29.89 -4.21
C LEU A 66 -3.01 -31.00 -4.18
N GLY A 67 -4.28 -30.67 -3.99
CA GLY A 67 -5.38 -31.62 -3.91
C GLY A 67 -5.40 -32.42 -2.62
N ALA A 68 -4.80 -31.90 -1.52
CA ALA A 68 -4.82 -32.52 -0.22
C ALA A 68 -6.26 -32.64 0.31
N ARG A 69 -6.53 -33.72 1.06
CA ARG A 69 -7.81 -33.95 1.74
C ARG A 69 -7.72 -33.83 3.24
N GLU A 70 -6.58 -34.15 3.79
CA GLU A 70 -6.32 -34.09 5.22
C GLU A 70 -5.10 -33.20 5.46
N VAL A 71 -5.23 -32.24 6.39
CA VAL A 71 -4.19 -31.24 6.65
C VAL A 71 -3.89 -31.18 8.15
N ALA A 72 -2.64 -31.37 8.53
CA ALA A 72 -2.15 -31.11 9.86
C ALA A 72 -1.42 -29.77 9.90
N VAL A 73 -2.05 -28.73 10.44
CA VAL A 73 -1.46 -27.39 10.58
C VAL A 73 -0.62 -27.34 11.87
N ARG A 74 0.63 -26.89 11.74
CA ARG A 74 1.58 -26.67 12.84
C ARG A 74 2.04 -25.22 12.84
N MET A 75 1.92 -24.53 13.97
CA MET A 75 2.32 -23.13 14.11
C MET A 75 2.83 -22.86 15.53
N ASP A 76 3.75 -21.93 15.67
CA ASP A 76 4.21 -21.40 16.95
C ASP A 76 3.36 -20.22 17.46
N SER A 77 2.41 -19.76 16.66
CA SER A 77 1.40 -18.79 17.07
C SER A 77 0.30 -19.45 17.89
N LYS A 78 0.44 -19.44 19.21
CA LYS A 78 -0.58 -19.98 20.11
C LYS A 78 -1.95 -19.33 19.91
N LEU A 79 -1.96 -18.01 19.64
CA LEU A 79 -3.20 -17.28 19.41
C LEU A 79 -3.97 -17.85 18.21
N VAL A 80 -3.32 -18.00 17.06
CA VAL A 80 -3.95 -18.50 15.83
C VAL A 80 -4.42 -19.95 16.03
N VAL A 81 -3.58 -20.82 16.60
CA VAL A 81 -3.91 -22.22 16.87
C VAL A 81 -5.15 -22.33 17.77
N GLU A 82 -5.20 -21.59 18.87
CA GLU A 82 -6.33 -21.62 19.80
C GLU A 82 -7.63 -21.06 19.19
N GLN A 83 -7.53 -20.02 18.36
CA GLN A 83 -8.67 -19.43 17.67
C GLN A 83 -9.21 -20.36 16.58
N MET A 84 -8.35 -20.96 15.77
CA MET A 84 -8.76 -21.86 14.69
C MET A 84 -9.27 -23.20 15.21
N SER A 85 -8.78 -23.66 16.38
CA SER A 85 -9.33 -24.82 17.10
C SER A 85 -10.67 -24.53 17.80
N GLY A 86 -11.16 -23.30 17.77
CA GLY A 86 -12.43 -22.91 18.40
C GLY A 86 -12.37 -22.73 19.94
N ARG A 87 -11.18 -22.89 20.56
CA ARG A 87 -11.00 -22.70 22.00
C ARG A 87 -11.01 -21.24 22.41
N TRP A 88 -10.51 -20.33 21.54
CA TRP A 88 -10.56 -18.90 21.78
C TRP A 88 -11.40 -18.16 20.75
N LYS A 89 -12.08 -17.08 21.17
CA LYS A 89 -12.87 -16.23 20.27
C LYS A 89 -11.95 -15.19 19.59
N VAL A 90 -12.16 -15.00 18.30
CA VAL A 90 -11.54 -13.87 17.56
C VAL A 90 -12.31 -12.60 17.90
N LYS A 91 -11.65 -11.65 18.57
CA LYS A 91 -12.30 -10.39 19.02
C LYS A 91 -11.80 -9.16 18.24
N HIS A 92 -10.61 -9.22 17.69
CA HIS A 92 -9.99 -8.06 17.03
C HIS A 92 -10.54 -7.92 15.60
N ALA A 93 -11.06 -6.73 15.28
CA ALA A 93 -11.76 -6.46 14.01
C ALA A 93 -10.90 -6.81 12.78
N ALA A 94 -9.60 -6.51 12.77
CA ALA A 94 -8.72 -6.82 11.66
C ALA A 94 -8.45 -8.32 11.47
N MET A 95 -8.64 -9.14 12.49
CA MET A 95 -8.43 -10.60 12.42
C MET A 95 -9.70 -11.38 12.05
N ILE A 96 -10.89 -10.82 12.29
CA ILE A 96 -12.17 -11.49 11.98
C ILE A 96 -12.24 -11.92 10.50
N PRO A 97 -11.99 -11.05 9.50
CA PRO A 97 -12.05 -11.43 8.09
C PRO A 97 -11.04 -12.51 7.72
N LEU A 98 -9.84 -12.46 8.31
CA LEU A 98 -8.77 -13.44 8.07
C LEU A 98 -9.14 -14.81 8.66
N ALA A 99 -9.62 -14.83 9.90
CA ALA A 99 -10.11 -16.05 10.54
C ALA A 99 -11.27 -16.68 9.77
N ASP A 100 -12.19 -15.87 9.26
CA ASP A 100 -13.32 -16.35 8.46
C ASP A 100 -12.85 -16.90 7.09
N ARG A 101 -11.85 -16.28 6.45
CA ARG A 101 -11.23 -16.82 5.23
C ARG A 101 -10.55 -18.17 5.52
N ALA A 102 -9.76 -18.27 6.58
CA ALA A 102 -9.11 -19.51 6.99
C ALA A 102 -10.14 -20.61 7.29
N LYS A 103 -11.25 -20.31 7.97
CA LYS A 103 -12.34 -21.27 8.24
C LYS A 103 -13.02 -21.76 6.96
N ARG A 104 -13.21 -20.88 5.98
CA ARG A 104 -13.76 -21.31 4.67
C ARG A 104 -12.85 -22.29 3.95
N LEU A 105 -11.52 -22.06 3.99
CA LEU A 105 -10.54 -23.01 3.43
C LEU A 105 -10.56 -24.33 4.18
N VAL A 106 -10.58 -24.30 5.51
CA VAL A 106 -10.69 -25.49 6.37
C VAL A 106 -11.91 -26.34 6.02
N ALA A 107 -13.06 -25.70 5.74
CA ALA A 107 -14.29 -26.40 5.36
C ALA A 107 -14.20 -27.12 4.00
N GLY A 108 -13.20 -26.85 3.18
CA GLY A 108 -12.94 -27.51 1.91
C GLY A 108 -12.16 -28.83 2.04
N PHE A 109 -11.60 -29.16 3.21
CA PHE A 109 -10.86 -30.39 3.46
C PHE A 109 -11.72 -31.42 4.23
N ASP A 110 -11.39 -32.69 4.09
CA ASP A 110 -12.08 -33.77 4.81
C ASP A 110 -11.75 -33.70 6.31
N ARG A 111 -10.50 -33.32 6.65
CA ARG A 111 -10.04 -33.17 8.03
C ARG A 111 -8.91 -32.13 8.13
N VAL A 112 -9.01 -31.23 9.10
CA VAL A 112 -7.92 -30.31 9.46
C VAL A 112 -7.70 -30.38 10.97
N SER A 113 -6.44 -30.49 11.38
CA SER A 113 -6.04 -30.39 12.77
C SER A 113 -5.08 -29.22 12.98
N PHE A 114 -5.12 -28.58 14.16
CA PHE A 114 -4.26 -27.49 14.54
C PHE A 114 -3.42 -27.87 15.76
N GLN A 115 -2.11 -27.75 15.63
CA GLN A 115 -1.15 -28.07 16.68
C GLN A 115 -0.23 -26.87 16.91
N TRP A 116 -0.09 -26.45 18.14
CA TRP A 116 0.97 -25.54 18.54
C TRP A 116 2.30 -26.28 18.65
N ILE A 117 3.35 -25.71 18.08
CA ILE A 117 4.73 -26.20 18.17
C ILE A 117 5.63 -25.08 18.70
N PRO A 118 6.74 -25.44 19.38
CA PRO A 118 7.77 -24.46 19.73
C PRO A 118 8.37 -23.81 18.48
N ARG A 119 8.77 -22.53 18.55
CA ARG A 119 9.38 -21.79 17.44
C ARG A 119 10.58 -22.51 16.80
N ALA A 120 11.39 -23.20 17.61
CA ALA A 120 12.52 -23.98 17.11
C ALA A 120 12.10 -25.12 16.14
N GLU A 121 10.86 -25.61 16.25
CA GLU A 121 10.30 -26.64 15.37
C GLU A 121 9.62 -26.04 14.14
N ASN A 122 9.39 -24.68 14.08
CA ASN A 122 8.82 -23.95 12.96
C ASN A 122 9.89 -23.18 12.16
N ALA A 123 11.15 -23.58 12.28
CA ALA A 123 12.30 -22.82 11.76
C ALA A 123 12.26 -22.59 10.23
N HIS A 124 11.61 -23.46 9.46
CA HIS A 124 11.54 -23.31 8.01
C HIS A 124 10.56 -22.16 7.62
N ALA A 125 9.37 -22.17 8.19
CA ALA A 125 8.38 -21.11 7.97
C ALA A 125 8.88 -19.75 8.53
N ASP A 126 9.52 -19.75 9.71
CA ASP A 126 10.18 -18.55 10.30
C ASP A 126 11.23 -17.97 9.34
N ARG A 127 12.07 -18.82 8.72
CA ARG A 127 13.06 -18.36 7.74
C ARG A 127 12.39 -17.71 6.53
N LEU A 128 11.33 -18.29 5.97
CA LEU A 128 10.60 -17.73 4.84
C LEU A 128 9.92 -16.41 5.22
N ALA A 129 9.32 -16.31 6.40
CA ALA A 129 8.75 -15.06 6.89
C ALA A 129 9.81 -13.96 7.04
N ASN A 130 11.01 -14.30 7.52
CA ASN A 130 12.13 -13.37 7.62
C ASN A 130 12.64 -12.97 6.25
N LEU A 131 12.80 -13.90 5.30
CA LEU A 131 13.17 -13.61 3.91
C LEU A 131 12.14 -12.69 3.25
N ALA A 132 10.85 -12.96 3.42
CA ALA A 132 9.79 -12.08 2.91
C ALA A 132 9.91 -10.66 3.45
N MET A 133 10.26 -10.50 4.73
CA MET A 133 10.48 -9.18 5.34
C MET A 133 11.80 -8.52 4.89
N ASP A 134 12.81 -9.32 4.52
CA ASP A 134 14.11 -8.83 4.05
C ASP A 134 14.05 -8.40 2.58
N ASP A 135 13.40 -9.19 1.73
CA ASP A 135 13.36 -8.95 0.28
C ASP A 135 12.31 -7.89 -0.12
N GLY A 136 11.36 -7.55 0.76
CA GLY A 136 10.36 -6.48 0.55
C GLY A 136 9.52 -6.63 -0.73
N GLY A 137 9.48 -7.83 -1.34
CA GLY A 137 8.91 -8.03 -2.65
C GLY A 137 8.24 -9.39 -2.81
N LEU A 138 7.19 -9.37 -3.61
CA LEU A 138 6.47 -10.52 -4.12
C LEU A 138 7.41 -11.50 -4.81
N VAL A 139 7.57 -12.68 -4.27
CA VAL A 139 8.07 -13.84 -5.02
C VAL A 139 7.04 -14.95 -4.88
N ASP A 140 6.12 -15.01 -5.84
CA ASP A 140 5.37 -16.21 -6.16
C ASP A 140 6.29 -17.13 -6.97
N GLU A 141 7.18 -17.87 -6.33
CA GLU A 141 7.87 -18.99 -6.98
C GLU A 141 7.40 -20.30 -6.37
N VAL A 142 6.63 -21.03 -7.18
CA VAL A 142 6.47 -22.48 -7.03
C VAL A 142 7.81 -23.11 -7.42
N ARG A 143 8.67 -23.38 -6.45
CA ARG A 143 9.84 -24.22 -6.70
C ARG A 143 9.43 -25.69 -6.59
N GLU A 144 9.27 -26.31 -7.74
CA GLU A 144 9.29 -27.77 -7.85
C GLU A 144 10.69 -28.27 -7.50
N ALA A 145 10.80 -29.10 -6.46
CA ALA A 145 12.07 -29.58 -5.97
C ALA A 145 12.74 -30.50 -7.02
N ALA A 146 13.90 -30.08 -7.52
CA ALA A 146 14.79 -30.94 -8.30
C ALA A 146 15.53 -31.94 -7.37
N PRO A 147 15.82 -33.16 -7.84
CA PRO A 147 16.45 -34.20 -7.04
C PRO A 147 17.95 -33.89 -6.79
N PRO A 148 18.55 -34.41 -5.72
CA PRO A 148 19.94 -34.15 -5.39
C PRO A 148 20.89 -35.00 -6.26
N GLY A 149 21.87 -34.35 -6.87
CA GLY A 149 22.89 -35.00 -7.68
C GLY A 149 24.07 -34.12 -8.00
N GLU A 150 25.14 -34.30 -7.23
CA GLU A 150 26.58 -34.26 -7.54
C GLU A 150 27.29 -33.02 -8.13
N THR A 151 28.12 -32.48 -7.25
CA THR A 151 29.57 -32.09 -7.37
C THR A 151 30.17 -31.57 -8.68
N SER A 152 30.79 -30.41 -8.51
CA SER A 152 32.16 -30.03 -8.93
C SER A 152 32.48 -29.92 -10.42
N ALA A 153 32.87 -28.73 -10.83
CA ALA A 153 34.22 -28.39 -11.41
C ALA A 153 34.30 -26.94 -11.90
N THR A 154 35.16 -26.23 -11.26
CA THR A 154 36.25 -25.34 -11.71
C THR A 154 36.28 -24.79 -13.15
N VAL A 155 36.60 -23.46 -13.21
CA VAL A 155 37.42 -22.70 -14.17
C VAL A 155 36.68 -22.09 -15.38
N SER A 156 36.60 -20.80 -15.47
CA SER A 156 37.65 -19.98 -16.16
C SER A 156 37.33 -18.49 -16.06
N GLN A 157 38.32 -17.72 -15.62
CA GLN A 157 38.33 -16.27 -15.67
C GLN A 157 38.38 -15.79 -17.12
N SER A 158 37.47 -14.90 -17.49
CA SER A 158 37.64 -14.00 -18.61
C SER A 158 37.40 -12.59 -18.13
N SER A 159 38.49 -11.84 -18.13
CA SER A 159 38.60 -10.44 -17.78
C SER A 159 37.66 -9.57 -18.62
N ARG A 160 36.66 -8.96 -17.96
CA ARG A 160 36.03 -7.74 -18.44
C ARG A 160 36.22 -6.67 -17.38
N GLU A 161 36.81 -5.55 -17.80
CA GLU A 161 36.97 -4.36 -16.96
C GLU A 161 35.67 -3.95 -16.31
N PRO A 162 35.70 -3.56 -15.02
CA PRO A 162 34.49 -3.13 -14.34
C PRO A 162 34.10 -1.72 -14.82
N LEU A 163 32.96 -1.60 -15.47
CA LEU A 163 32.22 -0.34 -15.52
C LEU A 163 32.10 0.17 -14.09
N VAL A 164 32.65 1.37 -13.84
CA VAL A 164 32.58 2.05 -12.55
C VAL A 164 31.10 2.14 -12.13
N ALA A 165 30.69 1.25 -11.25
CA ALA A 165 29.38 1.32 -10.61
C ALA A 165 29.33 2.62 -9.84
N ALA A 166 28.41 3.53 -10.20
CA ALA A 166 28.12 4.71 -9.42
C ALA A 166 27.84 4.25 -7.98
N LYS A 167 28.65 4.74 -7.02
CA LYS A 167 28.50 4.43 -5.60
C LYS A 167 27.07 4.78 -5.20
N GLN A 168 26.27 3.77 -4.87
CA GLN A 168 24.96 4.00 -4.24
C GLN A 168 25.19 4.79 -2.95
N PRO A 169 24.43 5.85 -2.71
CA PRO A 169 24.50 6.53 -1.42
C PRO A 169 24.21 5.53 -0.31
N PRO A 170 24.87 5.63 0.86
CA PRO A 170 24.60 4.74 1.98
C PRO A 170 23.11 4.83 2.35
N PRO A 171 22.49 3.71 2.77
CA PRO A 171 21.09 3.73 3.21
C PRO A 171 20.91 4.79 4.28
N GLY A 172 19.88 5.64 4.12
CA GLY A 172 19.52 6.62 5.13
C GLY A 172 19.12 5.92 6.45
N TRP A 173 18.98 6.68 7.52
CA TRP A 173 18.56 6.15 8.83
C TRP A 173 17.22 5.37 8.81
N THR A 174 16.43 5.52 7.75
CA THR A 174 15.18 4.78 7.51
C THR A 174 15.40 3.37 6.96
N GLY A 175 16.62 2.99 6.57
CA GLY A 175 16.92 1.70 5.93
C GLY A 175 16.44 1.56 4.49
N LEU A 176 15.74 2.57 3.93
CA LEU A 176 15.24 2.55 2.55
C LEU A 176 16.38 2.60 1.55
N SER A 177 16.28 1.80 0.48
CA SER A 177 17.34 1.66 -0.52
C SER A 177 16.88 2.10 -1.92
N GLY A 178 17.84 2.59 -2.72
CA GLY A 178 17.59 3.05 -4.08
C GLY A 178 17.13 4.51 -4.17
N ARG A 179 16.94 4.98 -5.41
CA ARG A 179 16.43 6.34 -5.68
C ARG A 179 14.90 6.30 -5.72
N PRO A 180 14.20 7.01 -4.80
CA PRO A 180 12.75 7.03 -4.78
C PRO A 180 12.15 7.81 -5.96
N THR A 181 10.98 7.40 -6.41
CA THR A 181 10.09 8.29 -7.16
C THR A 181 9.47 9.27 -6.18
N ARG A 182 9.74 10.56 -6.38
CA ARG A 182 9.30 11.62 -5.48
C ARG A 182 8.11 12.35 -6.07
N PHE A 183 7.02 12.41 -5.32
CA PHE A 183 5.83 13.16 -5.66
C PHE A 183 5.82 14.49 -4.91
N LEU A 184 5.91 15.59 -5.66
CA LEU A 184 5.68 16.93 -5.18
C LEU A 184 4.18 17.20 -5.33
N LEU A 185 3.43 16.97 -4.25
CA LEU A 185 1.97 17.00 -4.20
C LEU A 185 1.49 18.44 -4.03
N LEU A 186 0.96 19.04 -5.07
CA LEU A 186 0.47 20.41 -5.09
C LEU A 186 -1.06 20.41 -5.09
N ARG A 187 -1.70 21.00 -4.08
CA ARG A 187 -3.14 21.28 -4.13
C ARG A 187 -3.41 22.41 -5.10
N HIS A 188 -4.51 22.33 -5.84
CA HIS A 188 -4.95 23.41 -6.74
C HIS A 188 -5.14 24.75 -6.01
N GLY A 189 -5.07 25.86 -6.74
CA GLY A 189 -5.32 27.21 -6.24
C GLY A 189 -6.78 27.46 -5.82
N GLN A 190 -7.04 28.63 -5.28
CA GLN A 190 -8.35 29.02 -4.75
C GLN A 190 -9.45 29.03 -5.84
N THR A 191 -10.64 28.55 -5.44
CA THR A 191 -11.91 28.63 -6.19
C THR A 191 -12.99 29.28 -5.32
N GLU A 192 -14.12 29.74 -5.89
CA GLU A 192 -15.23 30.31 -5.11
C GLU A 192 -15.76 29.30 -4.07
N LEU A 193 -15.98 28.02 -4.44
CA LEU A 193 -16.46 27.01 -3.50
C LEU A 193 -15.49 26.79 -2.33
N SER A 194 -14.17 26.98 -2.55
CA SER A 194 -13.18 26.87 -1.48
C SER A 194 -13.22 28.08 -0.52
N ILE A 195 -13.57 29.28 -1.00
CA ILE A 195 -13.79 30.47 -0.15
C ILE A 195 -15.00 30.24 0.75
N GLU A 196 -16.08 29.75 0.18
CA GLU A 196 -17.34 29.50 0.89
C GLU A 196 -17.30 28.22 1.75
N ARG A 197 -16.19 27.46 1.72
CA ARG A 197 -16.00 26.17 2.45
C ARG A 197 -17.08 25.16 2.13
N ARG A 198 -17.38 25.04 0.82
CA ARG A 198 -18.35 24.07 0.29
C ARG A 198 -17.68 22.79 -0.17
N TYR A 199 -18.41 21.70 -0.16
CA TYR A 199 -17.99 20.47 -0.83
C TYR A 199 -17.79 20.76 -2.33
N SER A 200 -16.60 20.46 -2.83
CA SER A 200 -16.21 20.70 -4.22
C SER A 200 -15.54 19.45 -4.76
N GLY A 201 -16.33 18.48 -5.16
CA GLY A 201 -15.90 17.19 -5.70
C GLY A 201 -15.75 17.22 -7.22
N ARG A 202 -16.75 16.71 -7.91
CA ARG A 202 -16.77 16.59 -9.39
C ARG A 202 -17.17 17.87 -10.10
N GLY A 203 -17.79 18.81 -9.44
CA GLY A 203 -18.01 20.15 -9.95
C GLY A 203 -16.69 20.79 -10.39
N ASN A 204 -16.77 21.67 -11.39
CA ASN A 204 -15.57 22.24 -12.00
C ASN A 204 -15.52 23.78 -11.90
N PRO A 205 -15.54 24.37 -10.68
CA PRO A 205 -15.40 25.81 -10.51
C PRO A 205 -14.02 26.27 -11.01
N PRO A 206 -13.93 27.41 -11.70
CA PRO A 206 -12.66 27.99 -12.15
C PRO A 206 -11.83 28.48 -10.95
N LEU A 207 -10.53 28.68 -11.17
CA LEU A 207 -9.68 29.41 -10.23
C LEU A 207 -10.14 30.88 -10.14
N THR A 208 -10.08 31.43 -8.92
CA THR A 208 -10.22 32.89 -8.73
C THR A 208 -8.95 33.62 -9.20
N ALA A 209 -8.97 34.95 -9.19
CA ALA A 209 -7.78 35.74 -9.47
C ALA A 209 -6.64 35.39 -8.50
N LEU A 210 -6.96 35.26 -7.18
CA LEU A 210 -5.99 34.82 -6.17
C LEU A 210 -5.53 33.37 -6.42
N GLY A 211 -6.42 32.47 -6.84
CA GLY A 211 -6.06 31.09 -7.19
C GLY A 211 -5.03 31.01 -8.31
N ARG A 212 -5.15 31.86 -9.34
CA ARG A 212 -4.15 31.98 -10.43
C ARG A 212 -2.83 32.56 -9.93
N GLU A 213 -2.88 33.54 -9.05
CA GLU A 213 -1.67 34.07 -8.42
C GLU A 213 -0.96 33.02 -7.57
N GLN A 214 -1.71 32.22 -6.78
CA GLN A 214 -1.18 31.10 -6.01
C GLN A 214 -0.53 30.06 -6.93
N ALA A 215 -1.17 29.71 -8.04
CA ALA A 215 -0.61 28.78 -9.03
C ALA A 215 0.70 29.33 -9.65
N ALA A 216 0.77 30.61 -9.97
CA ALA A 216 1.98 31.23 -10.51
C ALA A 216 3.13 31.26 -9.48
N ARG A 217 2.85 31.55 -8.20
CA ARG A 217 3.85 31.49 -7.14
C ARG A 217 4.37 30.08 -6.91
N ALA A 218 3.47 29.09 -6.89
CA ALA A 218 3.85 27.67 -6.80
C ALA A 218 4.72 27.26 -7.99
N ALA A 219 4.35 27.63 -9.21
CA ALA A 219 5.13 27.36 -10.42
C ALA A 219 6.55 27.94 -10.34
N LYS A 220 6.71 29.19 -9.89
CA LYS A 220 8.02 29.83 -9.68
C LYS A 220 8.86 29.10 -8.65
N MET A 221 8.26 28.70 -7.53
CA MET A 221 8.94 27.91 -6.49
C MET A 221 9.38 26.54 -7.00
N LEU A 222 8.53 25.85 -7.76
CA LEU A 222 8.86 24.54 -8.36
C LEU A 222 10.00 24.66 -9.39
N ALA A 223 9.99 25.69 -10.23
CA ALA A 223 11.05 25.95 -11.20
C ALA A 223 12.42 26.14 -10.52
N ALA A 224 12.45 26.74 -9.33
CA ALA A 224 13.69 26.89 -8.55
C ALA A 224 14.20 25.56 -7.95
N LYS A 225 13.38 24.53 -7.82
CA LYS A 225 13.81 23.20 -7.31
C LYS A 225 14.53 22.37 -8.38
N GLY A 226 14.22 22.57 -9.66
CA GLY A 226 14.80 21.82 -10.77
C GLY A 226 14.52 20.30 -10.75
N ASP A 227 15.11 19.57 -11.71
CA ASP A 227 15.06 18.09 -11.79
C ASP A 227 13.66 17.48 -11.67
N ILE A 228 12.67 18.08 -12.35
CA ILE A 228 11.29 17.55 -12.46
C ILE A 228 11.12 16.91 -13.84
N ALA A 229 10.66 15.66 -13.88
CA ALA A 229 10.49 14.90 -15.12
C ALA A 229 9.17 15.21 -15.82
N ALA A 230 8.09 15.42 -15.07
CA ALA A 230 6.77 15.69 -15.61
C ALA A 230 5.85 16.34 -14.55
N VAL A 231 4.78 16.97 -15.04
CA VAL A 231 3.64 17.43 -14.23
C VAL A 231 2.46 16.51 -14.51
N ILE A 232 1.91 15.92 -13.47
CA ILE A 232 0.73 15.05 -13.53
C ILE A 232 -0.45 15.80 -12.90
N SER A 233 -1.56 15.87 -13.60
CA SER A 233 -2.73 16.63 -13.15
C SER A 233 -3.98 15.77 -13.01
N SER A 234 -4.79 16.06 -11.99
CA SER A 234 -6.20 15.68 -11.99
C SER A 234 -6.92 16.22 -13.24
N PRO A 235 -7.97 15.53 -13.73
CA PRO A 235 -8.73 15.99 -14.90
C PRO A 235 -9.60 17.24 -14.67
N LEU A 236 -9.74 17.74 -13.43
CA LEU A 236 -10.56 18.91 -13.15
C LEU A 236 -9.84 20.23 -13.49
N GLY A 237 -10.56 21.18 -14.11
CA GLY A 237 -9.99 22.41 -14.66
C GLY A 237 -9.18 23.23 -13.66
N ARG A 238 -9.61 23.34 -12.39
CA ARG A 238 -8.85 24.03 -11.34
C ARG A 238 -7.48 23.41 -11.08
N ALA A 239 -7.37 22.08 -11.19
CA ALA A 239 -6.10 21.39 -11.07
C ALA A 239 -5.27 21.52 -12.35
N GLN A 240 -5.90 21.42 -13.53
CA GLN A 240 -5.23 21.59 -14.81
C GLN A 240 -4.64 23.00 -14.94
N GLU A 241 -5.42 24.05 -14.66
CA GLU A 241 -4.94 25.44 -14.73
C GLU A 241 -3.75 25.68 -13.77
N THR A 242 -3.76 25.07 -12.58
CA THR A 242 -2.63 25.09 -11.63
C THR A 242 -1.43 24.32 -12.19
N ALA A 243 -1.66 23.16 -12.81
CA ALA A 243 -0.63 22.30 -13.38
C ALA A 243 0.01 22.91 -14.63
N GLU A 244 -0.75 23.55 -15.48
CA GLU A 244 -0.27 24.26 -16.68
C GLU A 244 0.72 25.37 -16.32
N ALA A 245 0.43 26.13 -15.26
CA ALA A 245 1.36 27.13 -14.75
C ALA A 245 2.70 26.51 -14.34
N ALA A 246 2.65 25.36 -13.63
CA ALA A 246 3.85 24.63 -13.20
C ALA A 246 4.60 24.02 -14.40
N ALA A 247 3.90 23.35 -15.33
CA ALA A 247 4.48 22.70 -16.49
C ALA A 247 5.18 23.73 -17.42
N THR A 248 4.55 24.89 -17.63
CA THR A 248 5.12 26.00 -18.41
C THR A 248 6.41 26.54 -17.76
N ALA A 249 6.38 26.80 -16.45
CA ALA A 249 7.54 27.33 -15.73
C ALA A 249 8.72 26.34 -15.68
N LEU A 250 8.43 25.04 -15.67
CA LEU A 250 9.42 23.96 -15.64
C LEU A 250 9.91 23.56 -17.04
N GLY A 251 9.15 23.86 -18.10
CA GLY A 251 9.43 23.40 -19.46
C GLY A 251 9.30 21.88 -19.64
N VAL A 252 8.41 21.21 -18.88
CA VAL A 252 8.21 19.76 -18.90
C VAL A 252 6.81 19.39 -19.38
N PRO A 253 6.60 18.13 -19.86
CA PRO A 253 5.27 17.69 -20.29
C PRO A 253 4.28 17.63 -19.11
N MET A 254 3.01 17.91 -19.42
CA MET A 254 1.87 17.69 -18.51
C MET A 254 1.05 16.49 -19.00
N GLN A 255 0.61 15.65 -18.06
CA GLN A 255 -0.25 14.49 -18.30
C GLN A 255 -1.45 14.51 -17.37
N ILE A 256 -2.60 14.07 -17.86
CA ILE A 256 -3.81 13.90 -17.04
C ILE A 256 -3.84 12.48 -16.45
N CYS A 257 -4.23 12.39 -15.19
CA CYS A 257 -4.40 11.13 -14.47
C CYS A 257 -5.76 11.13 -13.77
N ASP A 258 -6.72 10.36 -14.29
CA ASP A 258 -8.09 10.30 -13.79
C ASP A 258 -8.17 9.80 -12.35
N GLY A 259 -7.26 8.91 -11.95
CA GLY A 259 -7.17 8.41 -10.59
C GLY A 259 -6.89 9.48 -9.53
N LEU A 260 -6.44 10.68 -9.95
CA LEU A 260 -6.16 11.82 -9.07
C LEU A 260 -7.33 12.82 -8.96
N ILE A 261 -8.49 12.53 -9.53
CA ILE A 261 -9.69 13.38 -9.43
C ILE A 261 -10.17 13.45 -7.96
N GLU A 262 -10.84 14.55 -7.57
CA GLU A 262 -11.38 14.69 -6.20
C GLU A 262 -12.47 13.65 -5.90
N THR A 263 -12.79 13.46 -4.62
CA THR A 263 -13.92 12.66 -4.16
C THR A 263 -15.20 13.12 -4.80
N ASP A 264 -16.01 12.18 -5.25
CA ASP A 264 -17.40 12.47 -5.63
C ASP A 264 -18.21 12.61 -4.33
N PHE A 265 -18.64 13.85 -4.04
CA PHE A 265 -19.49 14.13 -2.90
C PHE A 265 -20.98 13.98 -3.21
N GLY A 266 -21.33 13.58 -4.44
CA GLY A 266 -22.70 13.31 -4.86
C GLY A 266 -23.65 14.45 -4.52
N ASP A 267 -24.72 14.14 -3.77
CA ASP A 267 -25.75 15.12 -3.41
C ASP A 267 -25.30 16.21 -2.43
N TRP A 268 -24.10 16.08 -1.84
CA TRP A 268 -23.51 17.14 -1.01
C TRP A 268 -22.66 18.14 -1.81
N GLU A 269 -22.48 17.93 -3.12
CA GLU A 269 -21.77 18.87 -3.99
C GLU A 269 -22.34 20.29 -3.85
N GLY A 270 -21.50 21.28 -3.60
CA GLY A 270 -21.88 22.67 -3.42
C GLY A 270 -22.48 23.05 -2.08
N LEU A 271 -22.77 22.09 -1.19
CA LEU A 271 -23.21 22.37 0.18
C LEU A 271 -22.03 22.73 1.08
N THR A 272 -22.28 23.58 2.08
CA THR A 272 -21.37 23.72 3.21
C THR A 272 -21.44 22.48 4.11
N PHE A 273 -20.47 22.32 5.02
CA PHE A 273 -20.54 21.26 6.03
C PHE A 273 -21.80 21.32 6.90
N ALA A 274 -22.24 22.52 7.25
CA ALA A 274 -23.44 22.73 8.06
C ALA A 274 -24.71 22.32 7.28
N GLU A 275 -24.83 22.75 6.03
CA GLU A 275 -25.96 22.40 5.15
C GLU A 275 -26.04 20.87 4.92
N ALA A 276 -24.87 20.20 4.75
CA ALA A 276 -24.85 18.74 4.60
C ALA A 276 -25.26 18.01 5.89
N VAL A 277 -24.82 18.50 7.06
CA VAL A 277 -25.27 17.97 8.37
C VAL A 277 -26.76 18.18 8.56
N GLU A 278 -27.31 19.35 8.22
CA GLU A 278 -28.75 19.61 8.33
C GLU A 278 -29.57 18.73 7.40
N ARG A 279 -29.08 18.48 6.20
CA ARG A 279 -29.74 17.64 5.20
C ARG A 279 -29.74 16.16 5.60
N ASP A 280 -28.57 15.61 6.00
CA ASP A 280 -28.36 14.18 6.25
C ASP A 280 -27.62 13.92 7.57
N PRO A 281 -28.17 14.28 8.75
CA PRO A 281 -27.42 14.35 10.00
C PRO A 281 -26.82 13.00 10.43
N GLN A 282 -27.56 11.92 10.28
CA GLN A 282 -27.12 10.58 10.68
C GLN A 282 -26.04 10.05 9.70
N LEU A 283 -26.28 10.17 8.39
CA LEU A 283 -25.35 9.71 7.37
C LEU A 283 -24.06 10.52 7.42
N HIS A 284 -24.13 11.84 7.54
CA HIS A 284 -22.93 12.70 7.60
C HIS A 284 -22.07 12.39 8.83
N SER A 285 -22.70 12.16 10.00
CA SER A 285 -21.99 11.75 11.22
C SER A 285 -21.31 10.37 11.06
N ALA A 286 -21.99 9.41 10.45
CA ALA A 286 -21.43 8.08 10.20
C ALA A 286 -20.29 8.14 9.18
N TRP A 287 -20.46 8.90 8.09
CA TRP A 287 -19.47 9.10 7.04
C TRP A 287 -18.14 9.69 7.54
N LEU A 288 -18.19 10.61 8.52
CA LEU A 288 -17.00 11.14 9.18
C LEU A 288 -16.23 10.10 10.03
N GLY A 289 -16.86 8.98 10.38
CA GLY A 289 -16.26 7.92 11.20
C GLY A 289 -15.93 6.64 10.44
N ASP A 290 -16.54 6.43 9.28
CA ASP A 290 -16.41 5.20 8.48
C ASP A 290 -16.03 5.51 7.03
N PRO A 291 -14.78 5.22 6.61
CA PRO A 291 -14.29 5.51 5.27
C PRO A 291 -14.94 4.64 4.19
N SER A 292 -15.63 3.55 4.54
CA SER A 292 -16.34 2.68 3.60
C SER A 292 -17.71 3.24 3.18
N LEU A 293 -18.25 4.19 3.93
CA LEU A 293 -19.54 4.81 3.62
C LEU A 293 -19.36 5.87 2.52
N PRO A 294 -20.13 5.81 1.41
CA PRO A 294 -20.13 6.84 0.40
C PRO A 294 -20.96 8.05 0.82
N ALA A 295 -20.63 9.23 0.30
CA ALA A 295 -21.57 10.34 0.25
C ALA A 295 -22.83 9.93 -0.56
N PRO A 296 -24.02 10.56 -0.34
CA PRO A 296 -25.23 10.20 -1.08
C PRO A 296 -25.03 10.36 -2.60
N GLY A 297 -25.11 9.27 -3.34
CA GLY A 297 -24.84 9.26 -4.78
C GLY A 297 -23.38 9.50 -5.21
N GLY A 298 -22.44 9.47 -4.25
CA GLY A 298 -21.02 9.73 -4.48
C GLY A 298 -20.11 8.55 -4.16
N GLU A 299 -18.84 8.86 -3.86
CA GLU A 299 -17.78 7.90 -3.53
C GLU A 299 -17.55 7.79 -2.01
N SER A 300 -17.10 6.61 -1.57
CA SER A 300 -16.49 6.42 -0.26
C SER A 300 -14.99 6.76 -0.30
N PHE A 301 -14.38 7.03 0.85
CA PHE A 301 -12.93 7.24 0.92
C PHE A 301 -12.12 5.99 0.60
N ASP A 302 -12.68 4.80 0.83
CA ASP A 302 -12.04 3.54 0.43
C ASP A 302 -11.99 3.40 -1.10
N GLN A 303 -13.03 3.78 -1.83
CA GLN A 303 -13.02 3.83 -3.30
C GLN A 303 -12.01 4.87 -3.82
N VAL A 304 -11.93 6.04 -3.19
CA VAL A 304 -10.89 7.04 -3.52
C VAL A 304 -9.51 6.45 -3.29
N ARG A 305 -9.29 5.73 -2.19
CA ARG A 305 -8.01 5.11 -1.86
C ARG A 305 -7.60 4.07 -2.91
N GLU A 306 -8.52 3.23 -3.35
CA GLU A 306 -8.25 2.21 -4.38
C GLU A 306 -7.74 2.84 -5.69
N ARG A 307 -8.44 3.87 -6.22
CA ARG A 307 -8.04 4.52 -7.48
C ARG A 307 -6.76 5.34 -7.35
N VAL A 308 -6.55 6.01 -6.21
CA VAL A 308 -5.33 6.77 -5.93
C VAL A 308 -4.12 5.86 -5.77
N GLU A 309 -4.29 4.70 -5.12
CA GLU A 309 -3.23 3.70 -5.00
C GLU A 309 -2.86 3.09 -6.34
N ALA A 310 -3.85 2.80 -7.21
CA ALA A 310 -3.59 2.37 -8.58
C ALA A 310 -2.80 3.44 -9.36
N ALA A 311 -3.24 4.70 -9.33
CA ALA A 311 -2.54 5.81 -9.96
C ALA A 311 -1.09 5.97 -9.43
N ARG A 312 -0.89 5.84 -8.12
CA ARG A 312 0.46 5.87 -7.53
C ARG A 312 1.35 4.77 -8.08
N ARG A 313 0.86 3.52 -8.14
CA ARG A 313 1.63 2.38 -8.68
C ARG A 313 2.03 2.61 -10.13
N ASP A 314 1.08 3.06 -10.96
CA ASP A 314 1.32 3.33 -12.38
C ASP A 314 2.35 4.45 -12.57
N LEU A 315 2.24 5.54 -11.81
CA LEU A 315 3.19 6.65 -11.88
C LEU A 315 4.59 6.26 -11.39
N VAL A 316 4.71 5.47 -10.34
CA VAL A 316 6.02 4.96 -9.87
C VAL A 316 6.64 4.02 -10.91
N ALA A 317 5.85 3.16 -11.54
CA ALA A 317 6.33 2.28 -12.59
C ALA A 317 6.74 3.03 -13.86
N LEU A 318 6.00 4.09 -14.24
CA LEU A 318 6.27 4.88 -15.44
C LEU A 318 7.48 5.82 -15.27
N TYR A 319 7.73 6.29 -14.04
CA TYR A 319 8.77 7.28 -13.73
C TYR A 319 9.69 6.81 -12.58
N PRO A 320 10.38 5.67 -12.72
CA PRO A 320 11.17 5.11 -11.62
C PRO A 320 12.33 6.06 -11.24
N GLY A 321 12.39 6.41 -9.96
CA GLY A 321 13.45 7.28 -9.41
C GLY A 321 13.39 8.74 -9.84
N ALA A 322 12.29 9.20 -10.45
CA ALA A 322 12.14 10.58 -10.92
C ALA A 322 11.39 11.47 -9.90
N ASN A 323 11.50 12.78 -10.08
CA ASN A 323 10.68 13.76 -9.36
C ASN A 323 9.50 14.14 -10.24
N LEU A 324 8.28 14.06 -9.71
CA LEU A 324 7.04 14.42 -10.39
C LEU A 324 6.33 15.53 -9.60
N VAL A 325 5.80 16.52 -10.29
CA VAL A 325 4.79 17.39 -9.68
C VAL A 325 3.43 16.76 -9.91
N VAL A 326 2.69 16.53 -8.84
CA VAL A 326 1.34 15.93 -8.88
C VAL A 326 0.35 16.95 -8.38
N VAL A 327 -0.45 17.50 -9.29
CA VAL A 327 -1.45 18.53 -8.98
C VAL A 327 -2.82 17.89 -8.82
N SER A 328 -3.38 18.02 -7.63
CA SER A 328 -4.64 17.36 -7.28
C SER A 328 -5.40 18.16 -6.20
N HIS A 329 -6.18 17.47 -5.40
CA HIS A 329 -7.16 17.97 -4.44
C HIS A 329 -6.88 17.45 -3.05
N VAL A 330 -7.72 17.85 -2.09
CA VAL A 330 -7.53 17.53 -0.66
C VAL A 330 -7.51 16.02 -0.44
N THR A 331 -8.54 15.30 -0.89
CA THR A 331 -8.65 13.88 -0.55
C THR A 331 -7.59 13.01 -1.23
N PRO A 332 -7.33 13.12 -2.55
CA PRO A 332 -6.27 12.34 -3.18
C PRO A 332 -4.87 12.64 -2.61
N ILE A 333 -4.55 13.90 -2.29
CA ILE A 333 -3.25 14.23 -1.68
C ILE A 333 -3.14 13.64 -0.28
N LYS A 334 -4.17 13.77 0.57
CA LYS A 334 -4.20 13.12 1.88
C LYS A 334 -4.06 11.60 1.78
N THR A 335 -4.69 11.00 0.77
CA THR A 335 -4.59 9.56 0.51
C THR A 335 -3.18 9.15 0.11
N LEU A 336 -2.49 9.90 -0.76
CA LEU A 336 -1.08 9.65 -1.09
C LEU A 336 -0.16 9.78 0.14
N LEU A 337 -0.41 10.77 0.99
CA LEU A 337 0.31 10.93 2.27
C LEU A 337 -0.01 9.78 3.24
N GLN A 338 -1.26 9.35 3.30
CA GLN A 338 -1.69 8.18 4.09
C GLN A 338 -0.96 6.92 3.67
N LEU A 339 -0.87 6.66 2.36
CA LEU A 339 -0.15 5.53 1.79
C LEU A 339 1.35 5.62 2.10
N ALA A 340 1.95 6.81 1.95
CA ALA A 340 3.37 7.01 2.22
C ALA A 340 3.73 6.91 3.72
N LEU A 341 2.82 7.25 4.62
CA LEU A 341 3.00 7.11 6.07
C LEU A 341 2.63 5.72 6.59
N GLY A 342 1.96 4.88 5.79
CA GLY A 342 1.48 3.57 6.22
C GLY A 342 0.45 3.63 7.35
N VAL A 343 -0.37 4.69 7.40
CA VAL A 343 -1.33 4.93 8.48
C VAL A 343 -2.77 4.69 8.06
N GLY A 344 -3.65 4.54 9.03
CA GLY A 344 -5.08 4.32 8.81
C GLY A 344 -5.84 5.55 8.29
N PRO A 345 -7.11 5.40 7.90
CA PRO A 345 -7.94 6.45 7.29
C PRO A 345 -8.23 7.64 8.21
N SER A 346 -7.99 7.51 9.50
CA SER A 346 -8.13 8.63 10.46
C SER A 346 -7.27 9.86 10.11
N LEU A 347 -6.20 9.68 9.29
CA LEU A 347 -5.38 10.78 8.79
C LEU A 347 -6.21 11.79 7.98
N LEU A 348 -7.20 11.31 7.21
CA LEU A 348 -8.05 12.17 6.36
C LEU A 348 -8.73 13.29 7.15
N TYR A 349 -9.09 13.01 8.40
CA TYR A 349 -9.79 13.95 9.29
C TYR A 349 -8.85 14.80 10.18
N ARG A 350 -7.56 14.43 10.27
CA ARG A 350 -6.58 15.04 11.17
C ARG A 350 -5.53 15.88 10.47
N LEU A 351 -5.44 15.78 9.15
CA LEU A 351 -4.50 16.53 8.35
C LEU A 351 -5.23 17.68 7.66
N HIS A 352 -4.67 18.89 7.77
CA HIS A 352 -5.13 20.04 7.00
C HIS A 352 -4.20 20.28 5.81
N LEU A 353 -4.77 20.66 4.67
CA LEU A 353 -4.03 21.08 3.48
C LEU A 353 -4.60 22.39 2.98
N ASP A 354 -3.78 23.43 2.94
CA ASP A 354 -4.14 24.74 2.41
C ASP A 354 -4.19 24.74 0.89
N LEU A 355 -4.87 25.74 0.32
CA LEU A 355 -4.91 25.95 -1.13
C LEU A 355 -3.50 26.25 -1.67
N ALA A 356 -3.17 25.67 -2.80
CA ALA A 356 -1.84 25.73 -3.40
C ALA A 356 -0.70 25.31 -2.46
N SER A 357 -0.97 24.54 -1.40
CA SER A 357 0.07 24.01 -0.53
C SER A 357 0.85 22.87 -1.19
N LEU A 358 2.13 22.74 -0.85
CA LEU A 358 3.02 21.68 -1.28
C LEU A 358 3.23 20.66 -0.18
N SER A 359 3.10 19.38 -0.52
CA SER A 359 3.57 18.25 0.30
C SER A 359 4.51 17.39 -0.52
N ILE A 360 5.38 16.61 0.12
CA ILE A 360 6.35 15.75 -0.58
C ILE A 360 6.30 14.35 0.01
N ALA A 361 5.98 13.38 -0.84
CA ALA A 361 6.04 11.96 -0.54
C ALA A 361 7.04 11.25 -1.46
N GLU A 362 7.72 10.25 -0.94
CA GLU A 362 8.71 9.44 -1.66
C GLU A 362 8.29 7.97 -1.63
N PHE A 363 8.38 7.31 -2.78
CA PHE A 363 8.09 5.88 -2.94
C PHE A 363 9.34 5.20 -3.50
N TYR A 364 9.89 4.25 -2.76
CA TYR A 364 11.14 3.56 -3.07
C TYR A 364 10.90 2.28 -3.85
N PRO A 365 11.89 1.82 -4.64
CA PRO A 365 11.78 0.57 -5.41
C PRO A 365 11.58 -0.67 -4.55
N ASP A 366 12.06 -0.64 -3.30
CA ASP A 366 11.91 -1.71 -2.32
C ASP A 366 10.53 -1.74 -1.63
N GLY A 367 9.58 -0.94 -2.12
CA GLY A 367 8.23 -0.83 -1.55
C GLY A 367 8.13 0.11 -0.34
N GLY A 368 9.25 0.61 0.15
CA GLY A 368 9.27 1.59 1.23
C GLY A 368 8.78 2.96 0.77
N SER A 369 8.45 3.81 1.74
CA SER A 369 7.97 5.16 1.47
C SER A 369 8.31 6.11 2.61
N SER A 370 8.33 7.40 2.32
CA SER A 370 8.54 8.45 3.32
C SER A 370 7.79 9.74 2.97
N VAL A 371 7.50 10.55 3.98
CA VAL A 371 6.96 11.90 3.82
C VAL A 371 8.01 12.90 4.29
N ARG A 372 8.35 13.86 3.43
CA ARG A 372 9.39 14.86 3.73
C ARG A 372 8.85 16.21 4.09
N LEU A 373 7.65 16.52 3.62
CA LEU A 373 7.04 17.85 3.79
C LEU A 373 5.53 17.69 3.76
N VAL A 374 4.83 18.47 4.57
CA VAL A 374 3.36 18.51 4.56
C VAL A 374 2.93 19.96 4.67
N ASN A 375 2.03 20.35 3.76
CA ASN A 375 1.30 21.61 3.79
C ASN A 375 2.19 22.87 3.82
N ASP A 376 3.26 22.91 3.05
CA ASP A 376 4.10 24.12 2.93
C ASP A 376 3.40 25.17 2.07
N THR A 377 3.27 26.37 2.60
CA THR A 377 2.70 27.56 1.95
C THR A 377 3.67 28.76 2.01
N SER A 378 4.91 28.54 2.41
CA SER A 378 5.90 29.61 2.66
C SER A 378 6.23 30.47 1.42
N TYR A 379 5.84 30.03 0.25
CA TYR A 379 6.08 30.71 -1.03
C TYR A 379 4.85 31.50 -1.56
N LEU A 380 3.73 31.46 -0.86
CA LEU A 380 2.48 32.12 -1.24
C LEU A 380 2.42 33.59 -0.80
#